data_89d5d2542b87eb82ada63de60e96e069
#
_entry.id   89d5d2542b87eb82ada63de60e96e069
#
_cell.length_a   1.000
_cell.length_b   1.000
_cell.length_c   1.000
_cell.angle_alpha   90.00
_cell.angle_beta   90.00
_cell.angle_gamma   90.00
#
_symmetry.space_group_name_H-M   'P 1'
#
loop_
_entity.id
_entity.type
_entity.pdbx_description
1 polymer ?
#
loop_
_entity_poly.entity_id
_entity_poly.type
_entity_poly.pdbx_seq_one_letter_code
_entity_poly.pdbx_strand_id
1 'polypeptide(L)'
;MKTVIVTTTINSPTEAIHKFQSMKDCELVVIGDKKTPRDYHLDRGIYVTPEEQEKYDPALSDAIGWNCIQRRSMGLLWAHDMKADIVAVVDDDNIPLDGWGENLLVGKDVEMDCYETELPAFDPVGATNHSHLWHRGYPLQLLPKRDYSKKARKTVRVDVQADFWNGDPDIDALCRMEHAPECDFNPQAFPMCANKMGPFNSQNTFIAGKCLKDYFLFPHVGRMDDIWAAYYLQAKGYRAVWAKASVYQLRNPHDLVRDMAQEYLGYENNLKLVQDLARDPESIAAYLPGRSNWAFELYRRHFQNA
;
A
#
# COMPACT_ATOMS: atom_id res chain seq x y z
N MET A 1 -16.03 -14.52 4.60
CA MET A 1 -14.83 -14.08 3.84
C MET A 1 -13.63 -14.24 4.75
N LYS A 2 -12.58 -14.89 4.27
CA LYS A 2 -11.33 -15.05 5.02
C LYS A 2 -10.45 -13.82 4.82
N THR A 3 -10.16 -13.11 5.90
CA THR A 3 -9.24 -11.97 5.89
C THR A 3 -7.90 -12.38 6.48
N VAL A 4 -6.81 -12.09 5.75
CA VAL A 4 -5.44 -12.31 6.20
C VAL A 4 -4.75 -10.95 6.33
N ILE A 5 -4.18 -10.66 7.50
CA ILE A 5 -3.37 -9.47 7.75
C ILE A 5 -1.92 -9.84 7.43
N VAL A 6 -1.25 -9.02 6.62
CA VAL A 6 0.14 -9.22 6.22
C VAL A 6 0.96 -8.00 6.62
N THR A 7 2.02 -8.22 7.35
CA THR A 7 3.01 -7.19 7.70
C THR A 7 4.43 -7.72 7.65
N THR A 8 5.38 -6.81 7.67
CA THR A 8 6.82 -7.10 7.85
C THR A 8 7.29 -6.41 9.12
N THR A 9 8.30 -6.96 9.79
CA THR A 9 8.91 -6.31 10.95
C THR A 9 10.41 -6.59 11.05
N ILE A 10 11.14 -5.66 11.63
CA ILE A 10 12.52 -5.80 12.09
C ILE A 10 12.62 -5.57 13.60
N ASN A 11 11.49 -5.39 14.27
CA ASN A 11 11.35 -5.08 15.68
C ASN A 11 10.82 -6.30 16.44
N SER A 12 10.89 -6.28 17.78
CA SER A 12 10.07 -7.13 18.63
C SER A 12 8.58 -6.80 18.42
N PRO A 13 7.62 -7.67 18.79
CA PRO A 13 6.21 -7.37 18.62
C PRO A 13 5.83 -6.01 19.19
N THR A 14 5.31 -5.13 18.31
CA THR A 14 4.89 -3.78 18.65
C THR A 14 3.47 -3.77 19.21
N GLU A 15 3.02 -2.61 19.73
CA GLU A 15 1.61 -2.43 20.14
C GLU A 15 0.65 -2.75 19.00
N ALA A 16 0.97 -2.32 17.76
CA ALA A 16 0.16 -2.61 16.58
C ALA A 16 0.05 -4.13 16.36
N ILE A 17 1.16 -4.86 16.41
CA ILE A 17 1.18 -6.33 16.27
C ILE A 17 0.34 -6.99 17.37
N HIS A 18 0.45 -6.56 18.63
CA HIS A 18 -0.36 -7.10 19.72
C HIS A 18 -1.86 -6.87 19.50
N LYS A 19 -2.25 -5.72 18.94
CA LYS A 19 -3.65 -5.45 18.59
C LYS A 19 -4.11 -6.32 17.40
N PHE A 20 -3.33 -6.41 16.33
CA PHE A 20 -3.68 -7.23 15.16
C PHE A 20 -3.81 -8.71 15.51
N GLN A 21 -2.89 -9.27 16.31
CA GLN A 21 -2.99 -10.69 16.72
C GLN A 21 -4.20 -10.99 17.61
N SER A 22 -4.77 -9.99 18.28
CA SER A 22 -5.98 -10.16 19.11
C SER A 22 -7.28 -10.24 18.31
N MET A 23 -7.25 -9.86 17.03
CA MET A 23 -8.44 -9.86 16.15
C MET A 23 -8.87 -11.28 15.79
N LYS A 24 -10.08 -11.70 16.25
CA LYS A 24 -10.52 -13.10 16.14
C LYS A 24 -10.89 -13.51 14.72
N ASP A 25 -11.35 -12.57 13.90
CA ASP A 25 -11.90 -12.82 12.56
C ASP A 25 -10.85 -12.68 11.45
N CYS A 26 -9.59 -12.44 11.81
CA CYS A 26 -8.47 -12.31 10.90
C CYS A 26 -7.34 -13.25 11.28
N GLU A 27 -6.60 -13.73 10.28
CA GLU A 27 -5.34 -14.44 10.45
C GLU A 27 -4.18 -13.46 10.27
N LEU A 28 -3.24 -13.40 11.21
CA LEU A 28 -2.06 -12.55 11.10
C LEU A 28 -0.88 -13.34 10.54
N VAL A 29 -0.23 -12.80 9.50
CA VAL A 29 1.02 -13.29 8.93
C VAL A 29 2.08 -12.19 9.05
N VAL A 30 3.11 -12.44 9.83
CA VAL A 30 4.24 -11.53 10.02
C VAL A 30 5.45 -12.09 9.30
N ILE A 31 5.99 -11.33 8.37
CA ILE A 31 7.19 -11.69 7.60
C ILE A 31 8.40 -11.10 8.31
N GLY A 32 9.25 -11.99 8.82
CA GLY A 32 10.53 -11.61 9.41
C GLY A 32 11.56 -11.17 8.38
N ASP A 33 12.58 -10.47 8.85
CA ASP A 33 13.76 -10.12 8.07
C ASP A 33 15.03 -10.49 8.87
N LYS A 34 16.21 -10.38 8.27
CA LYS A 34 17.48 -10.72 8.93
C LYS A 34 17.79 -9.87 10.16
N LYS A 35 17.13 -8.71 10.30
CA LYS A 35 17.20 -7.86 11.50
C LYS A 35 16.15 -8.17 12.56
N THR A 36 15.11 -8.94 12.22
CA THR A 36 14.10 -9.34 13.21
C THR A 36 14.76 -10.12 14.35
N PRO A 37 14.41 -9.84 15.62
CA PRO A 37 14.95 -10.59 16.74
C PRO A 37 14.76 -12.10 16.59
N ARG A 38 15.78 -12.90 16.95
CA ARG A 38 15.74 -14.37 16.79
C ARG A 38 14.70 -15.05 17.67
N ASP A 39 14.35 -14.41 18.77
CA ASP A 39 13.35 -14.83 19.75
C ASP A 39 11.96 -14.24 19.46
N TYR A 40 11.75 -13.72 18.23
CA TYR A 40 10.47 -13.16 17.84
C TYR A 40 9.37 -14.21 17.97
N HIS A 41 8.32 -13.88 18.71
CA HIS A 41 7.22 -14.78 19.00
C HIS A 41 5.88 -14.05 18.89
N LEU A 42 4.86 -14.75 18.38
CA LEU A 42 3.48 -14.32 18.38
C LEU A 42 2.65 -15.24 19.26
N ASP A 43 1.77 -14.68 20.08
CA ASP A 43 0.80 -15.49 20.84
C ASP A 43 -0.23 -16.13 19.89
N ARG A 44 -0.56 -15.43 18.80
CA ARG A 44 -1.47 -15.89 17.75
C ARG A 44 -1.05 -15.35 16.40
N GLY A 45 -1.10 -16.19 15.37
CA GLY A 45 -0.71 -15.85 14.00
C GLY A 45 0.44 -16.71 13.49
N ILE A 46 0.95 -16.38 12.33
CA ILE A 46 2.04 -17.06 11.66
C ILE A 46 3.21 -16.08 11.56
N TYR A 47 4.33 -16.44 12.17
CA TYR A 47 5.60 -15.76 11.93
C TYR A 47 6.39 -16.58 10.91
N VAL A 48 6.73 -15.96 9.80
CA VAL A 48 7.51 -16.58 8.72
C VAL A 48 8.95 -16.12 8.82
N THR A 49 9.82 -17.02 9.19
CA THR A 49 11.26 -16.75 9.36
C THR A 49 11.97 -16.49 8.03
N PRO A 50 13.16 -15.87 8.03
CA PRO A 50 13.98 -15.76 6.82
C PRO A 50 14.27 -17.11 6.16
N GLU A 51 14.55 -18.15 6.93
CA GLU A 51 14.85 -19.50 6.45
C GLU A 51 13.62 -20.13 5.74
N GLU A 52 12.43 -19.93 6.27
CA GLU A 52 11.19 -20.41 5.65
C GLU A 52 10.92 -19.68 4.33
N GLN A 53 11.19 -18.39 4.26
CA GLN A 53 11.05 -17.60 3.04
C GLN A 53 12.04 -18.03 1.96
N GLU A 54 13.32 -18.30 2.34
CA GLU A 54 14.34 -18.83 1.42
C GLU A 54 13.99 -20.24 0.93
N LYS A 55 13.38 -21.07 1.79
CA LYS A 55 12.92 -22.40 1.41
C LYS A 55 11.69 -22.38 0.51
N TYR A 56 10.79 -21.41 0.69
CA TYR A 56 9.56 -21.28 -0.07
C TYR A 56 9.83 -20.96 -1.55
N ASP A 57 10.61 -19.91 -1.80
CA ASP A 57 11.09 -19.54 -3.13
C ASP A 57 12.47 -18.86 -3.02
N PRO A 58 13.56 -19.64 -3.20
CA PRO A 58 14.92 -19.12 -3.10
C PRO A 58 15.21 -18.01 -4.13
N ALA A 59 14.69 -18.15 -5.35
CA ALA A 59 14.97 -17.22 -6.45
C ALA A 59 14.24 -15.88 -6.21
N LEU A 60 12.97 -15.92 -5.82
CA LEU A 60 12.20 -14.73 -5.49
C LEU A 60 12.77 -14.05 -4.24
N SER A 61 13.09 -14.84 -3.21
CA SER A 61 13.70 -14.34 -1.97
C SER A 61 15.01 -13.60 -2.24
N ASP A 62 15.89 -14.15 -3.10
CA ASP A 62 17.11 -13.46 -3.52
C ASP A 62 16.80 -12.21 -4.34
N ALA A 63 15.89 -12.28 -5.31
CA ALA A 63 15.56 -11.17 -6.19
C ALA A 63 14.97 -9.95 -5.44
N ILE A 64 14.14 -10.17 -4.42
CA ILE A 64 13.64 -9.11 -3.53
C ILE A 64 14.78 -8.53 -2.70
N GLY A 65 15.63 -9.39 -2.12
CA GLY A 65 16.67 -9.01 -1.18
C GLY A 65 16.18 -8.95 0.26
N TRP A 66 17.06 -8.50 1.17
CA TRP A 66 16.84 -8.49 2.61
C TRP A 66 16.94 -7.09 3.22
N ASN A 67 16.43 -6.94 4.45
CA ASN A 67 16.34 -5.68 5.18
C ASN A 67 15.55 -4.62 4.40
N CYS A 68 14.40 -5.04 3.89
CA CYS A 68 13.54 -4.20 3.06
C CYS A 68 12.06 -4.56 3.24
N ILE A 69 11.20 -3.54 3.14
CA ILE A 69 9.75 -3.69 3.32
C ILE A 69 9.13 -4.57 2.21
N GLN A 70 9.76 -4.67 1.05
CA GLN A 70 9.28 -5.45 -0.09
C GLN A 70 9.21 -6.96 0.21
N ARG A 71 9.84 -7.43 1.32
CA ARG A 71 9.62 -8.77 1.88
C ARG A 71 8.15 -9.06 2.16
N ARG A 72 7.31 -8.03 2.33
CA ARG A 72 5.85 -8.14 2.44
C ARG A 72 5.23 -8.91 1.27
N SER A 73 5.83 -8.85 0.09
CA SER A 73 5.40 -9.64 -1.08
C SER A 73 5.46 -11.15 -0.84
N MET A 74 6.36 -11.65 0.01
CA MET A 74 6.35 -13.05 0.44
C MET A 74 5.08 -13.35 1.26
N GLY A 75 4.67 -12.43 2.14
CA GLY A 75 3.44 -12.56 2.91
C GLY A 75 2.17 -12.57 2.05
N LEU A 76 2.17 -11.84 0.92
CA LEU A 76 1.07 -11.90 -0.05
C LEU A 76 0.94 -13.30 -0.67
N LEU A 77 2.05 -14.00 -0.93
CA LEU A 77 2.03 -15.40 -1.39
C LEU A 77 1.51 -16.35 -0.30
N TRP A 78 1.94 -16.17 0.97
CA TRP A 78 1.36 -16.92 2.09
C TRP A 78 -0.15 -16.72 2.18
N ALA A 79 -0.63 -15.48 2.09
CA ALA A 79 -2.06 -15.18 2.11
C ALA A 79 -2.79 -15.80 0.91
N HIS A 80 -2.17 -15.83 -0.27
CA HIS A 80 -2.70 -16.52 -1.46
C HIS A 80 -2.85 -18.02 -1.21
N ASP A 81 -1.82 -18.69 -0.68
CA ASP A 81 -1.87 -20.13 -0.38
C ASP A 81 -2.91 -20.46 0.70
N MET A 82 -3.11 -19.54 1.63
CA MET A 82 -4.17 -19.61 2.64
C MET A 82 -5.58 -19.39 2.05
N LYS A 83 -5.69 -19.07 0.75
CA LYS A 83 -6.96 -18.77 0.06
C LYS A 83 -7.68 -17.58 0.69
N ALA A 84 -6.96 -16.51 0.96
CA ALA A 84 -7.53 -15.27 1.48
C ALA A 84 -8.49 -14.64 0.47
N ASP A 85 -9.71 -14.31 0.92
CA ASP A 85 -10.65 -13.51 0.13
C ASP A 85 -10.21 -12.05 0.11
N ILE A 86 -9.67 -11.56 1.24
CA ILE A 86 -9.16 -10.20 1.44
C ILE A 86 -7.80 -10.30 2.14
N VAL A 87 -6.84 -9.52 1.65
CA VAL A 87 -5.56 -9.30 2.33
C VAL A 87 -5.47 -7.87 2.82
N ALA A 88 -5.28 -7.70 4.12
CA ALA A 88 -4.97 -6.42 4.71
C ALA A 88 -3.45 -6.26 4.82
N VAL A 89 -2.88 -5.30 4.12
CA VAL A 89 -1.46 -4.95 4.27
C VAL A 89 -1.33 -3.79 5.25
N VAL A 90 -0.48 -3.98 6.27
CA VAL A 90 -0.33 -3.03 7.37
C VAL A 90 1.14 -2.86 7.75
N ASP A 91 1.49 -1.71 8.35
CA ASP A 91 2.78 -1.51 8.97
C ASP A 91 2.73 -1.92 10.46
N ASP A 92 3.88 -2.29 11.02
CA ASP A 92 4.02 -2.74 12.42
C ASP A 92 4.01 -1.57 13.43
N ASP A 93 3.91 -0.32 12.95
CA ASP A 93 3.77 0.91 13.75
C ASP A 93 2.40 1.60 13.58
N ASN A 94 1.51 1.02 12.80
CA ASN A 94 0.16 1.54 12.57
C ASN A 94 -0.83 0.92 13.56
N ILE A 95 -1.19 1.69 14.60
CA ILE A 95 -2.08 1.23 15.66
C ILE A 95 -3.53 1.21 15.16
N PRO A 96 -4.20 0.04 15.05
CA PRO A 96 -5.58 -0.02 14.61
C PRO A 96 -6.51 0.69 15.60
N LEU A 97 -7.43 1.50 15.06
CA LEU A 97 -8.52 2.14 15.80
C LEU A 97 -9.67 1.15 16.03
N ASP A 98 -10.58 1.51 16.95
CA ASP A 98 -11.77 0.71 17.21
C ASP A 98 -12.60 0.51 15.94
N GLY A 99 -13.01 -0.73 15.69
CA GLY A 99 -13.75 -1.11 14.49
C GLY A 99 -12.90 -1.26 13.22
N TRP A 100 -11.56 -1.31 13.34
CA TRP A 100 -10.69 -1.62 12.22
C TRP A 100 -11.08 -2.96 11.57
N GLY A 101 -11.24 -2.98 10.26
CA GLY A 101 -11.59 -4.20 9.50
C GLY A 101 -13.06 -4.64 9.58
N GLU A 102 -13.92 -4.00 10.37
CA GLU A 102 -15.32 -4.45 10.56
C GLU A 102 -16.23 -4.14 9.36
N ASN A 103 -16.06 -2.99 8.70
CA ASN A 103 -16.94 -2.52 7.64
C ASN A 103 -16.24 -2.45 6.29
N LEU A 104 -15.57 -3.54 5.91
CA LEU A 104 -14.84 -3.60 4.65
C LEU A 104 -15.76 -3.39 3.44
N LEU A 105 -15.28 -2.57 2.51
CA LEU A 105 -15.95 -2.25 1.25
C LEU A 105 -15.52 -3.21 0.13
N VAL A 106 -14.38 -3.87 0.27
CA VAL A 106 -13.81 -4.80 -0.72
C VAL A 106 -14.83 -5.87 -1.09
N GLY A 107 -15.03 -6.07 -2.39
CA GLY A 107 -15.98 -7.03 -2.93
C GLY A 107 -17.44 -6.56 -2.93
N LYS A 108 -17.73 -5.30 -2.53
CA LYS A 108 -19.08 -4.73 -2.52
C LYS A 108 -19.26 -3.66 -3.59
N ASP A 109 -20.50 -3.45 -4.00
CA ASP A 109 -20.90 -2.29 -4.79
C ASP A 109 -21.30 -1.18 -3.80
N VAL A 110 -20.58 -0.04 -3.87
CA VAL A 110 -20.70 1.03 -2.86
C VAL A 110 -20.95 2.36 -3.57
N GLU A 111 -21.95 3.08 -3.09
CA GLU A 111 -22.24 4.44 -3.56
C GLU A 111 -21.36 5.45 -2.82
N MET A 112 -20.60 6.24 -3.57
CA MET A 112 -19.66 7.21 -3.02
C MET A 112 -19.44 8.42 -3.93
N ASP A 113 -18.76 9.44 -3.42
CA ASP A 113 -18.26 10.55 -4.21
C ASP A 113 -17.12 10.09 -5.11
N CYS A 114 -17.29 10.26 -6.43
CA CYS A 114 -16.26 10.01 -7.43
C CYS A 114 -15.80 11.34 -8.01
N TYR A 115 -14.55 11.68 -7.75
CA TYR A 115 -13.94 12.90 -8.28
C TYR A 115 -13.65 12.77 -9.78
N GLU A 116 -13.83 13.87 -10.50
CA GLU A 116 -13.55 13.96 -11.92
C GLU A 116 -12.48 15.00 -12.17
N THR A 117 -11.33 14.57 -12.68
CA THR A 117 -10.21 15.42 -13.02
C THR A 117 -9.71 15.15 -14.43
N GLU A 118 -9.27 16.21 -15.12
CA GLU A 118 -8.57 16.12 -16.41
C GLU A 118 -7.05 15.85 -16.22
N LEU A 119 -6.54 15.98 -15.00
CA LEU A 119 -5.14 15.68 -14.71
C LEU A 119 -4.86 14.18 -14.88
N PRO A 120 -3.62 13.78 -15.20
CA PRO A 120 -3.25 12.37 -15.35
C PRO A 120 -3.44 11.52 -14.08
N ALA A 121 -3.39 12.14 -12.90
CA ALA A 121 -3.54 11.47 -11.62
C ALA A 121 -4.46 12.24 -10.67
N PHE A 122 -5.02 11.54 -9.70
CA PHE A 122 -5.82 12.08 -8.60
C PHE A 122 -5.01 12.03 -7.29
N ASP A 123 -5.07 13.11 -6.50
CA ASP A 123 -4.45 13.15 -5.17
C ASP A 123 -5.52 12.98 -4.07
N PRO A 124 -5.56 11.83 -3.40
CA PRO A 124 -6.58 11.56 -2.40
C PRO A 124 -6.40 12.38 -1.11
N VAL A 125 -5.16 12.74 -0.75
CA VAL A 125 -4.88 13.57 0.44
C VAL A 125 -5.34 15.00 0.21
N GLY A 126 -4.99 15.58 -0.92
CA GLY A 126 -5.42 16.94 -1.27
C GLY A 126 -6.94 17.10 -1.40
N ALA A 127 -7.68 16.01 -1.64
CA ALA A 127 -9.15 16.03 -1.71
C ALA A 127 -9.84 16.04 -0.32
N THR A 128 -9.08 16.08 0.77
CA THR A 128 -9.58 16.10 2.15
C THR A 128 -9.57 17.50 2.78
N ASN A 129 -9.84 17.56 4.09
CA ASN A 129 -9.69 18.78 4.89
C ASN A 129 -8.23 19.27 5.03
N HIS A 130 -7.26 18.49 4.56
CA HIS A 130 -5.83 18.84 4.49
C HIS A 130 -5.39 19.14 3.06
N SER A 131 -6.11 19.99 2.34
CA SER A 131 -5.91 20.27 0.91
C SER A 131 -4.55 20.88 0.54
N HIS A 132 -3.80 21.40 1.50
CA HIS A 132 -2.43 21.90 1.33
C HIS A 132 -1.40 20.76 1.25
N LEU A 133 -1.72 19.55 1.74
CA LEU A 133 -0.87 18.37 1.67
C LEU A 133 -1.08 17.59 0.37
N TRP A 134 -0.21 16.63 0.12
CA TRP A 134 -0.34 15.67 -0.99
C TRP A 134 0.20 14.29 -0.60
N HIS A 135 -0.41 13.26 -1.17
CA HIS A 135 0.01 11.88 -0.93
C HIS A 135 1.40 11.63 -1.51
N ARG A 136 2.24 10.86 -0.79
CA ARG A 136 3.51 10.34 -1.32
C ARG A 136 3.24 9.67 -2.68
N GLY A 137 4.07 10.01 -3.66
CA GLY A 137 3.95 9.46 -5.02
C GLY A 137 2.97 10.18 -5.93
N TYR A 138 2.21 11.18 -5.47
CA TYR A 138 1.48 12.06 -6.39
C TYR A 138 2.48 12.86 -7.24
N PRO A 139 2.27 13.00 -8.58
CA PRO A 139 3.19 13.74 -9.42
C PRO A 139 3.28 15.22 -9.03
N LEU A 140 4.45 15.67 -8.55
CA LEU A 140 4.65 17.03 -8.03
C LEU A 140 4.33 18.12 -9.06
N GLN A 141 4.54 17.82 -10.35
CA GLN A 141 4.27 18.74 -11.47
C GLN A 141 2.76 19.09 -11.60
N LEU A 142 1.89 18.32 -10.96
CA LEU A 142 0.43 18.52 -11.01
C LEU A 142 -0.08 19.33 -9.80
N LEU A 143 0.71 19.53 -8.75
CA LEU A 143 0.30 20.18 -7.51
C LEU A 143 -0.40 21.55 -7.74
N PRO A 144 0.13 22.48 -8.59
CA PRO A 144 -0.47 23.78 -8.79
C PRO A 144 -1.82 23.74 -9.55
N LYS A 145 -2.16 22.60 -10.16
CA LYS A 145 -3.33 22.42 -11.02
C LYS A 145 -4.44 21.58 -10.40
N ARG A 146 -4.24 21.13 -9.14
CA ARG A 146 -5.24 20.30 -8.45
C ARG A 146 -6.57 21.04 -8.33
N ASP A 147 -7.66 20.34 -8.66
CA ASP A 147 -9.03 20.84 -8.53
C ASP A 147 -9.93 19.67 -8.08
N TYR A 148 -10.64 19.87 -7.01
CA TYR A 148 -11.55 18.89 -6.39
C TYR A 148 -13.02 19.35 -6.44
N SER A 149 -13.33 20.36 -7.24
CA SER A 149 -14.68 20.94 -7.34
C SER A 149 -15.67 20.01 -8.06
N LYS A 150 -15.17 19.17 -8.98
CA LYS A 150 -16.02 18.27 -9.79
C LYS A 150 -16.07 16.89 -9.17
N LYS A 151 -17.25 16.48 -8.71
CA LYS A 151 -17.53 15.12 -8.23
C LYS A 151 -18.98 14.76 -8.48
N ALA A 152 -19.23 13.45 -8.61
CA ALA A 152 -20.56 12.90 -8.77
C ALA A 152 -20.71 11.65 -7.90
N ARG A 153 -21.94 11.40 -7.41
CA ARG A 153 -22.27 10.14 -6.71
C ARG A 153 -22.30 9.01 -7.74
N LYS A 154 -21.50 7.96 -7.50
CA LYS A 154 -21.45 6.77 -8.37
C LYS A 154 -21.40 5.51 -7.51
N THR A 155 -22.03 4.45 -7.99
CA THR A 155 -21.86 3.12 -7.42
C THR A 155 -20.66 2.44 -8.09
N VAL A 156 -19.71 2.00 -7.31
CA VAL A 156 -18.48 1.33 -7.77
C VAL A 156 -18.26 0.01 -7.07
N ARG A 157 -17.85 -1.00 -7.84
CA ARG A 157 -17.35 -2.27 -7.30
C ARG A 157 -15.96 -2.05 -6.75
N VAL A 158 -15.75 -2.34 -5.47
CA VAL A 158 -14.47 -2.07 -4.78
C VAL A 158 -13.58 -3.30 -4.87
N ASP A 159 -12.37 -3.15 -5.41
CA ASP A 159 -11.33 -4.18 -5.42
C ASP A 159 -10.25 -3.92 -4.37
N VAL A 160 -9.96 -2.65 -4.11
CA VAL A 160 -8.99 -2.18 -3.12
C VAL A 160 -9.60 -1.07 -2.29
N GLN A 161 -9.49 -1.18 -0.97
CA GLN A 161 -9.86 -0.16 -0.01
C GLN A 161 -8.58 0.31 0.69
N ALA A 162 -8.12 1.51 0.35
CA ALA A 162 -7.00 2.17 1.00
C ALA A 162 -7.54 3.05 2.13
N ASP A 163 -7.50 2.56 3.34
CA ASP A 163 -7.88 3.34 4.51
C ASP A 163 -6.79 4.36 4.85
N PHE A 164 -7.23 5.53 5.26
CA PHE A 164 -6.34 6.58 5.73
C PHE A 164 -5.87 6.31 7.16
N TRP A 165 -5.02 7.18 7.64
CA TRP A 165 -4.35 7.17 8.93
C TRP A 165 -4.50 8.54 9.61
N ASN A 166 -4.81 8.55 10.89
CA ASN A 166 -4.65 9.76 11.70
C ASN A 166 -3.25 9.81 12.30
N GLY A 167 -2.81 10.95 12.78
CA GLY A 167 -1.46 11.18 13.28
C GLY A 167 -0.51 11.61 12.15
N ASP A 168 0.57 10.90 11.94
CA ASP A 168 1.59 11.24 10.93
C ASP A 168 1.26 10.63 9.54
N PRO A 169 0.78 11.44 8.56
CA PRO A 169 0.27 10.92 7.29
C PRO A 169 1.37 10.45 6.34
N ASP A 170 1.01 9.59 5.37
CA ASP A 170 1.93 9.17 4.31
C ASP A 170 2.03 10.22 3.18
N ILE A 171 2.72 11.28 3.49
CA ILE A 171 3.11 12.34 2.57
C ILE A 171 4.60 12.20 2.26
N ASP A 172 5.06 12.76 1.14
CA ASP A 172 6.47 12.68 0.78
C ASP A 172 7.37 13.61 1.63
N ALA A 173 8.68 13.42 1.51
CA ALA A 173 9.64 14.16 2.31
C ALA A 173 9.59 15.68 2.06
N LEU A 174 9.30 16.13 0.84
CA LEU A 174 9.17 17.56 0.52
C LEU A 174 7.95 18.16 1.22
N CYS A 175 6.80 17.52 1.13
CA CYS A 175 5.59 17.94 1.82
C CYS A 175 5.80 18.00 3.34
N ARG A 176 6.50 17.01 3.87
CA ARG A 176 6.78 16.90 5.30
C ARG A 176 7.75 17.97 5.80
N MET A 177 8.78 18.32 5.02
CA MET A 177 9.71 19.40 5.36
C MET A 177 9.02 20.76 5.37
N GLU A 178 8.03 20.96 4.48
CA GLU A 178 7.29 22.22 4.39
C GLU A 178 6.24 22.36 5.49
N HIS A 179 5.53 21.28 5.83
CA HIS A 179 4.31 21.37 6.64
C HIS A 179 4.42 20.69 8.02
N ALA A 180 5.31 19.72 8.20
CA ALA A 180 5.48 18.95 9.45
C ALA A 180 4.13 18.55 10.11
N PRO A 181 3.19 17.91 9.40
CA PRO A 181 1.82 17.79 9.82
C PRO A 181 1.58 16.68 10.84
N GLU A 182 0.59 16.93 11.70
CA GLU A 182 -0.18 15.90 12.39
C GLU A 182 -1.62 16.03 11.91
N CYS A 183 -2.20 14.94 11.39
CA CYS A 183 -3.48 14.97 10.72
C CYS A 183 -4.59 14.25 11.48
N ASP A 184 -5.77 14.87 11.46
CA ASP A 184 -7.04 14.22 11.75
C ASP A 184 -7.95 14.40 10.53
N PHE A 185 -8.17 13.30 9.80
CA PHE A 185 -8.93 13.35 8.56
C PHE A 185 -10.43 13.29 8.83
N ASN A 186 -11.18 14.26 8.28
CA ASN A 186 -12.62 14.30 8.40
C ASN A 186 -13.28 13.06 7.77
N PRO A 187 -13.93 12.18 8.57
CA PRO A 187 -14.51 10.94 8.05
C PRO A 187 -15.62 11.16 7.03
N GLN A 188 -16.23 12.36 6.97
CA GLN A 188 -17.27 12.69 5.98
C GLN A 188 -16.73 12.85 4.55
N ALA A 189 -15.42 12.98 4.36
CA ALA A 189 -14.79 12.98 3.04
C ALA A 189 -14.77 11.59 2.39
N PHE A 190 -15.07 10.54 3.14
CA PHE A 190 -14.88 9.14 2.73
C PHE A 190 -16.19 8.33 2.73
N PRO A 191 -16.29 7.23 1.98
CA PRO A 191 -15.32 6.78 0.99
C PRO A 191 -15.36 7.67 -0.27
N MET A 192 -14.22 7.72 -0.98
CA MET A 192 -14.12 8.42 -2.26
C MET A 192 -13.38 7.59 -3.32
N CYS A 193 -13.68 7.87 -4.57
CA CYS A 193 -12.95 7.36 -5.73
C CYS A 193 -12.69 8.49 -6.73
N ALA A 194 -11.97 8.17 -7.82
CA ALA A 194 -11.74 9.11 -8.90
C ALA A 194 -11.81 8.44 -10.28
N ASN A 195 -11.96 9.27 -11.33
CA ASN A 195 -11.88 8.82 -12.71
C ASN A 195 -10.44 8.58 -13.20
N LYS A 196 -9.45 8.94 -12.39
CA LYS A 196 -8.03 8.74 -12.64
C LYS A 196 -7.39 7.91 -11.54
N MET A 197 -6.25 7.28 -11.84
CA MET A 197 -5.44 6.59 -10.85
C MET A 197 -4.93 7.58 -9.82
N GLY A 198 -4.86 7.14 -8.58
CA GLY A 198 -4.23 7.89 -7.49
C GLY A 198 -3.34 6.99 -6.64
N PRO A 199 -2.37 7.55 -5.92
CA PRO A 199 -1.51 6.76 -5.06
C PRO A 199 -2.29 6.18 -3.87
N PHE A 200 -1.88 5.00 -3.42
CA PHE A 200 -2.15 4.45 -2.11
C PHE A 200 -0.92 3.64 -1.67
N ASN A 201 -0.81 3.39 -0.41
CA ASN A 201 0.35 2.72 0.18
C ASN A 201 0.00 1.33 0.72
N SER A 202 1.00 0.62 1.24
CA SER A 202 0.86 -0.69 1.85
C SER A 202 0.76 -0.66 3.38
N GLN A 203 0.40 0.49 3.97
CA GLN A 203 0.40 0.69 5.43
C GLN A 203 -0.93 0.35 6.09
N ASN A 204 -2.06 0.53 5.37
CA ASN A 204 -3.40 0.29 5.89
C ASN A 204 -4.38 0.06 4.73
N THR A 205 -4.12 -0.98 3.94
CA THR A 205 -4.86 -1.22 2.69
C THR A 205 -5.40 -2.64 2.62
N PHE A 206 -6.68 -2.76 2.27
CA PHE A 206 -7.38 -4.03 2.09
C PHE A 206 -7.53 -4.33 0.59
N ILE A 207 -7.09 -5.50 0.18
CA ILE A 207 -6.94 -5.91 -1.22
C ILE A 207 -7.72 -7.19 -1.44
N ALA A 208 -8.58 -7.25 -2.46
CA ALA A 208 -9.25 -8.49 -2.83
C ALA A 208 -8.24 -9.56 -3.26
N GLY A 209 -8.41 -10.81 -2.82
CA GLY A 209 -7.49 -11.91 -3.13
C GLY A 209 -7.20 -12.08 -4.62
N LYS A 210 -8.18 -11.82 -5.49
CA LYS A 210 -8.01 -11.86 -6.96
C LYS A 210 -7.01 -10.85 -7.51
N CYS A 211 -6.70 -9.79 -6.75
CA CYS A 211 -5.78 -8.70 -7.13
C CYS A 211 -4.32 -9.06 -6.85
N LEU A 212 -4.05 -10.05 -5.99
CA LEU A 212 -2.71 -10.35 -5.50
C LEU A 212 -1.72 -10.66 -6.61
N LYS A 213 -2.15 -11.33 -7.69
CA LYS A 213 -1.30 -11.64 -8.86
C LYS A 213 -0.68 -10.40 -9.52
N ASP A 214 -1.33 -9.24 -9.36
CA ASP A 214 -0.93 -7.97 -9.96
C ASP A 214 -0.52 -6.92 -8.90
N TYR A 215 -0.53 -7.27 -7.61
CA TYR A 215 -0.06 -6.41 -6.53
C TYR A 215 1.26 -6.94 -5.96
N PHE A 216 2.33 -6.26 -6.25
CA PHE A 216 3.69 -6.64 -5.85
C PHE A 216 4.47 -5.40 -5.45
N LEU A 217 5.00 -5.36 -4.23
CA LEU A 217 5.85 -4.25 -3.80
C LEU A 217 7.18 -4.36 -4.57
N PHE A 218 7.40 -3.44 -5.50
CA PHE A 218 8.56 -3.50 -6.41
C PHE A 218 9.87 -3.24 -5.66
N PRO A 219 10.80 -4.21 -5.58
CA PRO A 219 12.09 -3.97 -4.94
C PRO A 219 12.98 -3.05 -5.78
N HIS A 220 13.97 -2.41 -5.13
CA HIS A 220 15.02 -1.61 -5.78
C HIS A 220 14.55 -0.30 -6.43
N VAL A 221 13.40 0.22 -6.05
CA VAL A 221 12.84 1.50 -6.52
C VAL A 221 12.67 2.52 -5.39
N GLY A 222 13.43 2.38 -4.31
CA GLY A 222 13.36 3.26 -3.15
C GLY A 222 11.99 3.23 -2.49
N ARG A 223 11.43 4.39 -2.17
CA ARG A 223 10.13 4.55 -1.51
C ARG A 223 8.95 4.61 -2.50
N MET A 224 9.16 4.15 -3.73
CA MET A 224 8.11 4.05 -4.76
C MET A 224 7.56 2.63 -4.93
N ASP A 225 8.01 1.70 -4.14
CA ASP A 225 7.70 0.27 -4.19
C ASP A 225 6.19 -0.05 -4.18
N ASP A 226 5.48 0.39 -3.17
CA ASP A 226 4.04 0.23 -3.01
C ASP A 226 3.24 1.24 -3.84
N ILE A 227 3.76 2.44 -4.05
CA ILE A 227 3.13 3.48 -4.85
C ILE A 227 3.05 3.07 -6.33
N TRP A 228 4.13 2.55 -6.89
CA TRP A 228 4.12 2.07 -8.27
C TRP A 228 3.28 0.80 -8.42
N ALA A 229 3.25 -0.05 -7.38
CA ALA A 229 2.34 -1.18 -7.31
C ALA A 229 0.86 -0.71 -7.31
N ALA A 230 0.54 0.35 -6.58
CA ALA A 230 -0.80 0.95 -6.54
C ALA A 230 -1.24 1.50 -7.91
N TYR A 231 -0.36 2.19 -8.62
CA TYR A 231 -0.64 2.68 -9.97
C TYR A 231 -0.78 1.53 -10.96
N TYR A 232 0.13 0.56 -10.93
CA TYR A 232 0.07 -0.62 -11.79
C TYR A 232 -1.24 -1.40 -11.59
N LEU A 233 -1.63 -1.66 -10.35
CA LEU A 233 -2.86 -2.37 -10.04
C LEU A 233 -4.10 -1.67 -10.62
N GLN A 234 -4.18 -0.35 -10.48
CA GLN A 234 -5.27 0.43 -11.07
C GLN A 234 -5.23 0.42 -12.59
N ALA A 235 -4.05 0.47 -13.20
CA ALA A 235 -3.88 0.35 -14.66
C ALA A 235 -4.34 -1.01 -15.19
N LYS A 236 -4.23 -2.09 -14.40
CA LYS A 236 -4.79 -3.42 -14.71
C LYS A 236 -6.33 -3.45 -14.61
N GLY A 237 -6.96 -2.34 -14.28
CA GLY A 237 -8.41 -2.18 -14.25
C GLY A 237 -9.07 -2.44 -12.89
N TYR A 238 -8.30 -2.71 -11.84
CA TYR A 238 -8.84 -2.85 -10.51
C TYR A 238 -9.22 -1.50 -9.90
N ARG A 239 -10.37 -1.46 -9.25
CA ARG A 239 -10.91 -0.24 -8.66
C ARG A 239 -10.41 -0.03 -7.25
N ALA A 240 -9.57 0.98 -7.06
CA ALA A 240 -9.18 1.48 -5.75
C ALA A 240 -10.16 2.56 -5.27
N VAL A 241 -10.45 2.52 -3.95
CA VAL A 241 -11.17 3.57 -3.24
C VAL A 241 -10.38 3.96 -2.01
N TRP A 242 -10.48 5.23 -1.62
CA TRP A 242 -9.88 5.72 -0.39
C TRP A 242 -10.97 5.82 0.66
N ALA A 243 -10.69 5.28 1.85
CA ALA A 243 -11.66 5.22 2.92
C ALA A 243 -11.16 5.92 4.19
N LYS A 244 -12.05 6.09 5.16
CA LYS A 244 -11.77 6.83 6.40
C LYS A 244 -10.54 6.28 7.13
N ALA A 245 -9.88 7.15 7.90
CA ALA A 245 -8.80 6.73 8.77
C ALA A 245 -9.27 5.62 9.73
N SER A 246 -8.54 4.50 9.74
CA SER A 246 -8.81 3.34 10.59
C SER A 246 -7.59 2.93 11.44
N VAL A 247 -6.47 3.61 11.29
CA VAL A 247 -5.29 3.49 12.15
C VAL A 247 -4.82 4.86 12.63
N TYR A 248 -4.08 4.86 13.74
CA TYR A 248 -3.27 6.00 14.17
C TYR A 248 -1.80 5.65 13.94
N GLN A 249 -1.12 6.47 13.14
CA GLN A 249 0.28 6.26 12.83
C GLN A 249 1.18 7.05 13.77
N LEU A 250 1.97 6.31 14.56
CA LEU A 250 3.07 6.84 15.35
C LEU A 250 4.36 6.61 14.56
N ARG A 251 4.74 7.57 13.74
CA ARG A 251 5.94 7.43 12.94
C ARG A 251 7.20 7.57 13.78
N ASN A 252 8.14 6.64 13.60
CA ASN A 252 9.49 6.77 14.14
C ASN A 252 10.20 8.00 13.51
N PRO A 253 11.18 8.62 14.22
CA PRO A 253 11.97 9.70 13.64
C PRO A 253 12.59 9.30 12.30
N HIS A 254 12.37 10.12 11.26
CA HIS A 254 12.87 9.90 9.92
C HIS A 254 13.99 10.88 9.58
N ASP A 255 14.97 10.41 8.82
CA ASP A 255 15.90 11.28 8.11
C ASP A 255 15.24 11.72 6.79
N LEU A 256 14.63 12.91 6.81
CA LEU A 256 13.88 13.42 5.66
C LEU A 256 14.77 13.66 4.42
N VAL A 257 16.05 13.94 4.59
CA VAL A 257 16.97 14.07 3.47
C VAL A 257 17.22 12.71 2.81
N ARG A 258 17.37 11.68 3.61
CA ARG A 258 17.48 10.30 3.12
C ARG A 258 16.18 9.82 2.46
N ASP A 259 15.04 10.13 3.05
CA ASP A 259 13.72 9.80 2.48
C ASP A 259 13.56 10.50 1.12
N MET A 260 13.87 11.80 1.03
CA MET A 260 13.83 12.56 -0.22
C MET A 260 14.72 11.92 -1.30
N ALA A 261 15.93 11.47 -0.95
CA ALA A 261 16.83 10.81 -1.88
C ALA A 261 16.25 9.48 -2.40
N GLN A 262 15.51 8.74 -1.57
CA GLN A 262 14.84 7.50 -1.96
C GLN A 262 13.54 7.75 -2.74
N GLU A 263 12.93 8.90 -2.61
CA GLU A 263 11.72 9.33 -3.31
C GLU A 263 12.03 10.03 -4.65
N TYR A 264 13.29 10.44 -4.87
CA TYR A 264 13.70 11.21 -6.05
C TYR A 264 13.32 10.51 -7.36
N LEU A 265 13.44 9.19 -7.42
CA LEU A 265 13.02 8.40 -8.58
C LEU A 265 11.55 8.63 -8.94
N GLY A 266 10.69 8.77 -7.91
CA GLY A 266 9.28 9.09 -8.08
C GLY A 266 9.08 10.53 -8.57
N TYR A 267 9.80 11.49 -8.01
CA TYR A 267 9.70 12.90 -8.43
C TYR A 267 9.99 13.08 -9.92
N GLU A 268 10.98 12.36 -10.43
CA GLU A 268 11.34 12.38 -11.86
C GLU A 268 10.30 11.66 -12.74
N ASN A 269 9.78 10.52 -12.27
CA ASN A 269 9.11 9.58 -13.17
C ASN A 269 7.59 9.49 -12.99
N ASN A 270 7.01 9.82 -11.82
CA ASN A 270 5.60 9.55 -11.53
C ASN A 270 4.64 10.14 -12.57
N LEU A 271 4.88 11.35 -13.07
CA LEU A 271 4.02 11.97 -14.07
C LEU A 271 4.00 11.15 -15.37
N LYS A 272 5.17 10.79 -15.86
CA LYS A 272 5.28 10.01 -17.10
C LYS A 272 4.77 8.58 -16.88
N LEU A 273 5.10 7.97 -15.76
CA LEU A 273 4.65 6.63 -15.38
C LEU A 273 3.11 6.53 -15.42
N VAL A 274 2.39 7.42 -14.76
CA VAL A 274 0.91 7.35 -14.74
C VAL A 274 0.31 7.57 -16.11
N GLN A 275 0.93 8.39 -16.98
CA GLN A 275 0.50 8.58 -18.35
C GLN A 275 0.73 7.35 -19.23
N ASP A 276 1.88 6.69 -19.08
CA ASP A 276 2.22 5.48 -19.83
C ASP A 276 1.36 4.30 -19.35
N LEU A 277 1.20 4.12 -18.04
CA LEU A 277 0.35 3.08 -17.46
C LEU A 277 -1.12 3.22 -17.88
N ALA A 278 -1.62 4.44 -18.04
CA ALA A 278 -2.98 4.66 -18.52
C ALA A 278 -3.20 4.20 -19.99
N ARG A 279 -2.12 4.05 -20.76
CA ARG A 279 -2.15 3.55 -22.15
C ARG A 279 -1.87 2.06 -22.22
N ASP A 280 -0.88 1.61 -21.46
CA ASP A 280 -0.42 0.23 -21.39
C ASP A 280 0.13 -0.10 -20.00
N PRO A 281 -0.56 -0.96 -19.21
CA PRO A 281 -0.07 -1.37 -17.90
C PRO A 281 1.32 -2.00 -17.94
N GLU A 282 1.66 -2.73 -19.00
CA GLU A 282 2.96 -3.43 -19.07
C GLU A 282 4.13 -2.45 -19.28
N SER A 283 3.86 -1.17 -19.53
CA SER A 283 4.88 -0.10 -19.56
C SER A 283 5.62 0.05 -18.23
N ILE A 284 5.08 -0.49 -17.12
CA ILE A 284 5.76 -0.52 -15.81
C ILE A 284 7.17 -1.09 -15.92
N ALA A 285 7.38 -2.09 -16.78
CA ALA A 285 8.66 -2.76 -16.96
C ALA A 285 9.80 -1.81 -17.38
N ALA A 286 9.48 -0.71 -18.08
CA ALA A 286 10.46 0.28 -18.49
C ALA A 286 10.98 1.17 -17.34
N TYR A 287 10.26 1.21 -16.22
CA TYR A 287 10.58 2.00 -15.03
C TYR A 287 11.30 1.17 -13.96
N LEU A 288 11.18 -0.15 -14.03
CA LEU A 288 11.72 -1.06 -13.03
C LEU A 288 13.17 -1.46 -13.38
N PRO A 289 14.09 -1.49 -12.40
CA PRO A 289 15.37 -2.15 -12.58
C PRO A 289 15.20 -3.61 -13.02
N GLY A 290 16.17 -4.15 -13.78
CA GLY A 290 16.08 -5.52 -14.28
C GLY A 290 15.83 -6.58 -13.20
N ARG A 291 16.44 -6.40 -12.01
CA ARG A 291 16.24 -7.30 -10.86
C ARG A 291 14.81 -7.19 -10.30
N SER A 292 14.22 -6.01 -10.33
CA SER A 292 12.83 -5.80 -9.92
C SER A 292 11.85 -6.45 -10.90
N ASN A 293 12.07 -6.29 -12.21
CA ASN A 293 11.29 -6.98 -13.24
C ASN A 293 11.37 -8.51 -13.06
N TRP A 294 12.57 -9.02 -12.82
CA TRP A 294 12.77 -10.46 -12.58
C TRP A 294 12.04 -10.94 -11.34
N ALA A 295 12.10 -10.20 -10.24
CA ALA A 295 11.36 -10.52 -9.00
C ALA A 295 9.85 -10.56 -9.26
N PHE A 296 9.32 -9.62 -10.04
CA PHE A 296 7.90 -9.58 -10.37
C PHE A 296 7.47 -10.75 -11.26
N GLU A 297 8.28 -11.15 -12.23
CA GLU A 297 8.02 -12.35 -13.03
C GLU A 297 7.98 -13.62 -12.17
N LEU A 298 8.94 -13.78 -11.24
CA LEU A 298 8.96 -14.92 -10.31
C LEU A 298 7.70 -14.93 -9.44
N TYR A 299 7.35 -13.79 -8.85
CA TYR A 299 6.14 -13.64 -8.06
C TYR A 299 4.87 -14.05 -8.83
N ARG A 300 4.68 -13.59 -10.04
CA ARG A 300 3.51 -13.89 -10.87
C ARG A 300 3.36 -15.37 -11.23
N ARG A 301 4.45 -16.13 -11.27
CA ARG A 301 4.41 -17.59 -11.55
C ARG A 301 3.61 -18.38 -10.52
N HIS A 302 3.58 -17.92 -9.25
CA HIS A 302 2.80 -18.56 -8.19
C HIS A 302 1.28 -18.53 -8.46
N PHE A 303 0.80 -17.62 -9.30
CA PHE A 303 -0.62 -17.47 -9.64
C PHE A 303 -1.01 -18.14 -10.98
N GLN A 304 -0.06 -18.72 -11.69
CA GLN A 304 -0.34 -19.37 -13.00
C GLN A 304 -0.78 -20.82 -12.85
N ASN A 305 -0.52 -21.45 -11.70
CA ASN A 305 -0.78 -22.86 -11.43
C ASN A 305 -1.91 -23.06 -10.40
N ALA A 306 -2.69 -22.04 -10.09
CA ALA A 306 -3.77 -22.07 -9.10
C ALA A 306 -5.16 -22.22 -9.75
#